data_55648f94d0d0d16e3587b6a288a3e1a3
#
_entry.id   55648f94d0d0d16e3587b6a288a3e1a3
#
_cell.length_a   1.000
_cell.length_b   1.000
_cell.length_c   1.000
_cell.angle_alpha   90.00
_cell.angle_beta   90.00
_cell.angle_gamma   90.00
#
_symmetry.space_group_name_H-M   'P 1'
#
loop_
_entity.id
_entity.type
_entity.pdbx_description
1 polymer ?
#
loop_
_entity_poly.entity_id
_entity_poly.type
_entity_poly.pdbx_seq_one_letter_code
_entity_poly.pdbx_strand_id
1 'polypeptide(L)'
;MGPYLTSGSRFRSEPLPVVSRVVLWMLLLAALAVLLAETGHTPFFEPDEARYAEIPREMLATGDLVAPHLDGYRYYEKPPLHYWAVAASMALFGEEEWAARLPVKLSAAGMVLVSVLFCRRRYGERIALLAGLVVATSLLVVALARLNIIDTPLSLAVASAAFAFASFQEHERSGDRARARVALYLLHFSCAAAVMLKGLVGLVLPGGAILVWALLGRRLAIVPKLFSPGPLALFLVLVLPWHVAIARRDADWFDFYVVGEHFRRYFESGHRRDASSLLFVFVLLGGMVPWTPFLGRLAGAFPSLRSGEWRERGA
;
A
#
# COMPACT_ATOMS: atom_id res chain seq x y z
N MET A 1 -0.70 6.06 46.23
CA MET A 1 -1.19 5.02 45.31
C MET A 1 -2.31 5.63 44.47
N GLY A 2 -2.04 6.15 43.30
CA GLY A 2 -3.03 6.69 42.39
C GLY A 2 -3.42 5.61 41.36
N PRO A 3 -4.69 5.54 40.90
CA PRO A 3 -5.12 4.51 39.97
C PRO A 3 -4.50 4.76 38.60
N TYR A 4 -3.56 3.94 38.18
CA TYR A 4 -3.02 3.91 36.82
C TYR A 4 -4.13 3.46 35.88
N LEU A 5 -4.70 4.43 35.18
CA LEU A 5 -5.70 4.23 34.15
C LEU A 5 -5.06 3.45 32.98
N THR A 6 -5.57 2.29 32.69
CA THR A 6 -5.26 1.45 31.53
C THR A 6 -5.44 2.26 30.25
N SER A 7 -4.37 2.50 29.50
CA SER A 7 -4.29 3.43 28.37
C SER A 7 -5.10 3.04 27.11
N GLY A 8 -5.80 1.91 27.14
CA GLY A 8 -6.61 1.39 26.05
C GLY A 8 -8.01 1.97 25.90
N SER A 9 -8.55 2.64 26.93
CA SER A 9 -9.96 3.03 26.94
C SER A 9 -10.24 4.46 26.45
N ARG A 10 -9.21 5.31 26.29
CA ARG A 10 -9.41 6.75 26.02
C ARG A 10 -9.74 7.13 24.57
N PHE A 11 -9.62 6.22 23.61
CA PHE A 11 -9.84 6.51 22.21
C PHE A 11 -11.01 5.77 21.54
N ARG A 12 -11.73 4.92 22.28
CA ARG A 12 -12.93 4.32 21.70
C ARG A 12 -14.03 5.38 21.65
N SER A 13 -14.47 5.70 20.44
CA SER A 13 -15.64 6.53 20.22
C SER A 13 -16.86 5.87 20.87
N GLU A 14 -17.75 6.67 21.45
CA GLU A 14 -19.06 6.17 21.90
C GLU A 14 -19.80 5.46 20.77
N PRO A 15 -20.64 4.47 21.11
CA PRO A 15 -21.43 3.78 20.09
C PRO A 15 -22.32 4.76 19.35
N LEU A 16 -22.33 4.64 18.02
CA LEU A 16 -23.17 5.48 17.18
C LEU A 16 -24.64 5.19 17.41
N PRO A 17 -25.52 6.21 17.40
CA PRO A 17 -26.95 6.02 17.21
C PRO A 17 -27.20 5.16 15.98
N VAL A 18 -28.22 4.28 16.03
CA VAL A 18 -28.50 3.32 14.94
C VAL A 18 -28.65 4.02 13.59
N VAL A 19 -29.39 5.14 13.53
CA VAL A 19 -29.60 5.92 12.31
C VAL A 19 -28.27 6.41 11.73
N SER A 20 -27.41 7.01 12.56
CA SER A 20 -26.11 7.52 12.12
C SER A 20 -25.19 6.41 11.61
N ARG A 21 -25.25 5.24 12.24
CA ARG A 21 -24.50 4.04 11.82
C ARG A 21 -24.96 3.55 10.46
N VAL A 22 -26.26 3.41 10.26
CA VAL A 22 -26.85 2.99 8.98
C VAL A 22 -26.48 3.97 7.87
N VAL A 23 -26.62 5.28 8.10
CA VAL A 23 -26.26 6.31 7.13
C VAL A 23 -24.78 6.22 6.73
N LEU A 24 -23.86 6.08 7.69
CA LEU A 24 -22.42 5.96 7.38
C LEU A 24 -22.11 4.69 6.57
N TRP A 25 -22.75 3.56 6.89
CA TRP A 25 -22.59 2.35 6.08
C TRP A 25 -23.14 2.53 4.66
N MET A 26 -24.31 3.15 4.51
CA MET A 26 -24.88 3.43 3.18
C MET A 26 -23.97 4.32 2.36
N LEU A 27 -23.42 5.39 2.95
CA LEU A 27 -22.46 6.28 2.29
C LEU A 27 -21.18 5.56 1.89
N LEU A 28 -20.65 4.70 2.76
CA LEU A 28 -19.45 3.92 2.44
C LEU A 28 -19.71 2.91 1.31
N LEU A 29 -20.84 2.22 1.35
CA LEU A 29 -21.22 1.30 0.29
C LEU A 29 -21.47 2.02 -1.05
N ALA A 30 -22.10 3.20 -1.02
CA ALA A 30 -22.26 4.04 -2.21
C ALA A 30 -20.90 4.51 -2.76
N ALA A 31 -19.99 4.93 -1.90
CA ALA A 31 -18.64 5.34 -2.30
C ALA A 31 -17.84 4.16 -2.91
N LEU A 32 -17.96 2.95 -2.32
CA LEU A 32 -17.36 1.73 -2.88
C LEU A 32 -17.99 1.36 -4.22
N ALA A 33 -19.32 1.49 -4.37
CA ALA A 33 -19.99 1.24 -5.64
C ALA A 33 -19.49 2.19 -6.74
N VAL A 34 -19.30 3.48 -6.42
CA VAL A 34 -18.72 4.47 -7.36
C VAL A 34 -17.25 4.13 -7.68
N LEU A 35 -16.47 3.70 -6.68
CA LEU A 35 -15.08 3.33 -6.85
C LEU A 35 -14.91 2.11 -7.77
N LEU A 36 -15.81 1.14 -7.64
CA LEU A 36 -15.80 -0.11 -8.41
C LEU A 36 -16.56 0.01 -9.75
N ALA A 37 -17.40 1.04 -9.90
CA ALA A 37 -18.20 1.22 -11.10
C ALA A 37 -17.33 1.25 -12.36
N GLU A 38 -17.79 0.54 -13.39
CA GLU A 38 -17.19 0.63 -14.72
C GLU A 38 -17.75 1.84 -15.45
N THR A 39 -16.87 2.58 -16.11
CA THR A 39 -17.24 3.78 -16.89
C THR A 39 -17.40 3.49 -18.38
N GLY A 40 -17.65 2.22 -18.73
CA GLY A 40 -17.77 1.77 -20.12
C GLY A 40 -16.42 1.41 -20.76
N HIS A 41 -16.41 1.26 -22.06
CA HIS A 41 -15.20 0.99 -22.84
C HIS A 41 -14.38 2.26 -23.01
N THR A 42 -13.74 2.70 -21.92
CA THR A 42 -12.83 3.84 -21.98
C THR A 42 -11.47 3.34 -22.45
N PRO A 43 -10.94 3.84 -23.57
CA PRO A 43 -9.59 3.44 -24.04
C PRO A 43 -8.53 3.61 -22.96
N PHE A 44 -7.47 2.82 -23.07
CA PHE A 44 -6.33 2.96 -22.15
C PHE A 44 -5.66 4.31 -22.30
N PHE A 45 -5.28 4.91 -21.18
CA PHE A 45 -4.51 6.14 -21.15
C PHE A 45 -3.04 5.82 -21.49
N GLU A 46 -2.57 6.33 -22.62
CA GLU A 46 -1.20 6.11 -23.08
C GLU A 46 -0.21 7.03 -22.33
N PRO A 47 1.03 6.60 -22.16
CA PRO A 47 1.58 5.28 -22.53
C PRO A 47 1.46 4.22 -21.43
N ASP A 48 1.12 4.60 -20.20
CA ASP A 48 1.31 3.73 -19.03
C ASP A 48 0.25 2.62 -18.94
N GLU A 49 -1.05 2.92 -19.10
CA GLU A 49 -2.08 1.90 -19.00
C GLU A 49 -1.98 0.85 -20.12
N ALA A 50 -1.74 1.31 -21.35
CA ALA A 50 -1.59 0.42 -22.50
C ALA A 50 -0.43 -0.56 -22.28
N ARG A 51 0.71 -0.08 -21.78
CA ARG A 51 1.86 -0.90 -21.44
C ARG A 51 1.53 -1.95 -20.37
N TYR A 52 0.84 -1.57 -19.30
CA TYR A 52 0.45 -2.47 -18.22
C TYR A 52 -0.70 -3.43 -18.60
N ALA A 53 -1.34 -3.26 -19.75
CA ALA A 53 -2.28 -4.19 -20.33
C ALA A 53 -1.61 -5.11 -21.37
N GLU A 54 -0.70 -4.58 -22.20
CA GLU A 54 -0.03 -5.33 -23.26
C GLU A 54 0.93 -6.38 -22.72
N ILE A 55 1.75 -6.06 -21.71
CA ILE A 55 2.67 -7.03 -21.10
C ILE A 55 1.92 -8.29 -20.59
N PRO A 56 0.85 -8.20 -19.79
CA PRO A 56 0.05 -9.37 -19.41
C PRO A 56 -0.57 -10.12 -20.59
N ARG A 57 -1.01 -9.41 -21.63
CA ARG A 57 -1.54 -10.02 -22.85
C ARG A 57 -0.48 -10.87 -23.56
N GLU A 58 0.74 -10.33 -23.72
CA GLU A 58 1.86 -11.11 -24.27
C GLU A 58 2.24 -12.29 -23.39
N MET A 59 2.21 -12.16 -22.05
CA MET A 59 2.43 -13.26 -21.13
C MET A 59 1.42 -14.41 -21.35
N LEU A 60 0.15 -14.08 -21.58
CA LEU A 60 -0.89 -15.06 -21.87
C LEU A 60 -0.68 -15.71 -23.25
N ALA A 61 -0.39 -14.92 -24.27
CA ALA A 61 -0.20 -15.38 -25.63
C ALA A 61 1.03 -16.29 -25.77
N THR A 62 2.11 -16.00 -25.06
CA THR A 62 3.37 -16.78 -25.11
C THR A 62 3.44 -17.91 -24.08
N GLY A 63 2.62 -17.83 -23.01
CA GLY A 63 2.72 -18.73 -21.86
C GLY A 63 3.93 -18.45 -20.96
N ASP A 64 4.73 -17.41 -21.23
CA ASP A 64 5.88 -17.02 -20.42
C ASP A 64 5.48 -16.04 -19.30
N LEU A 65 5.21 -16.57 -18.12
CA LEU A 65 4.88 -15.77 -16.92
C LEU A 65 6.12 -15.29 -16.15
N VAL A 66 7.33 -15.64 -16.59
CA VAL A 66 8.57 -15.29 -15.88
C VAL A 66 9.21 -14.04 -16.45
N ALA A 67 9.38 -13.98 -17.78
CA ALA A 67 10.01 -12.85 -18.46
C ALA A 67 8.93 -11.92 -19.06
N PRO A 68 8.72 -10.73 -18.52
CA PRO A 68 7.85 -9.73 -19.14
C PRO A 68 8.39 -9.28 -20.50
N HIS A 69 7.51 -9.18 -21.49
CA HIS A 69 7.82 -8.62 -22.81
C HIS A 69 6.85 -7.48 -23.14
N LEU A 70 7.28 -6.53 -23.93
CA LEU A 70 6.48 -5.45 -24.51
C LEU A 70 6.85 -5.33 -25.98
N ASP A 71 5.90 -5.53 -26.87
CA ASP A 71 6.10 -5.59 -28.33
C ASP A 71 7.19 -6.60 -28.74
N GLY A 72 7.23 -7.77 -28.04
CA GLY A 72 8.22 -8.81 -28.22
C GLY A 72 9.60 -8.52 -27.61
N TYR A 73 9.85 -7.32 -27.07
CA TYR A 73 11.12 -6.97 -26.43
C TYR A 73 11.05 -7.22 -24.92
N ARG A 74 12.16 -7.64 -24.33
CA ARG A 74 12.27 -7.85 -22.87
C ARG A 74 12.01 -6.55 -22.10
N TYR A 75 11.12 -6.63 -21.11
CA TYR A 75 10.72 -5.49 -20.29
C TYR A 75 10.93 -5.75 -18.80
N TYR A 76 12.08 -5.33 -18.27
CA TYR A 76 12.53 -5.67 -16.92
C TYR A 76 12.42 -4.54 -15.90
N GLU A 77 11.70 -3.46 -16.22
CA GLU A 77 11.61 -2.31 -15.31
C GLU A 77 10.88 -2.62 -14.00
N LYS A 78 9.98 -3.59 -14.00
CA LYS A 78 9.14 -3.90 -12.83
C LYS A 78 9.01 -5.41 -12.61
N PRO A 79 8.90 -5.86 -11.34
CA PRO A 79 8.55 -7.24 -11.01
C PRO A 79 7.12 -7.60 -11.43
N PRO A 80 6.78 -8.89 -11.51
CA PRO A 80 5.63 -9.34 -12.29
C PRO A 80 4.29 -9.36 -11.57
N LEU A 81 4.19 -9.07 -10.26
CA LEU A 81 2.96 -9.30 -9.50
C LEU A 81 1.75 -8.56 -10.08
N HIS A 82 1.95 -7.34 -10.56
CA HIS A 82 0.88 -6.58 -11.21
C HIS A 82 0.48 -7.25 -12.54
N TYR A 83 1.46 -7.62 -13.36
CA TYR A 83 1.22 -8.31 -14.64
C TYR A 83 0.50 -9.63 -14.43
N TRP A 84 0.90 -10.42 -13.44
CA TRP A 84 0.20 -11.67 -13.10
C TRP A 84 -1.24 -11.44 -12.68
N ALA A 85 -1.53 -10.40 -11.90
CA ALA A 85 -2.88 -10.07 -11.48
C ALA A 85 -3.76 -9.65 -12.68
N VAL A 86 -3.21 -8.83 -13.59
CA VAL A 86 -3.91 -8.41 -14.81
C VAL A 86 -4.08 -9.59 -15.77
N ALA A 87 -3.03 -10.40 -15.98
CA ALA A 87 -3.12 -11.62 -16.81
C ALA A 87 -4.20 -12.59 -16.28
N ALA A 88 -4.23 -12.82 -14.97
CA ALA A 88 -5.26 -13.67 -14.37
C ALA A 88 -6.67 -13.10 -14.59
N SER A 89 -6.84 -11.78 -14.47
CA SER A 89 -8.11 -11.11 -14.74
C SER A 89 -8.52 -11.24 -16.20
N MET A 90 -7.61 -11.01 -17.15
CA MET A 90 -7.86 -11.16 -18.57
C MET A 90 -8.15 -12.63 -18.97
N ALA A 91 -7.46 -13.57 -18.38
CA ALA A 91 -7.70 -15.00 -18.61
C ALA A 91 -9.10 -15.45 -18.16
N LEU A 92 -9.64 -14.84 -17.10
CA LEU A 92 -10.97 -15.17 -16.56
C LEU A 92 -12.12 -14.41 -17.25
N PHE A 93 -11.88 -13.18 -17.67
CA PHE A 93 -12.94 -12.27 -18.10
C PHE A 93 -12.79 -11.78 -19.54
N GLY A 94 -11.72 -12.16 -20.23
CA GLY A 94 -11.40 -11.70 -21.57
C GLY A 94 -10.45 -10.51 -21.60
N GLU A 95 -9.89 -10.22 -22.78
CA GLU A 95 -8.91 -9.14 -23.02
C GLU A 95 -9.64 -7.79 -23.19
N GLU A 96 -10.41 -7.40 -22.18
CA GLU A 96 -11.18 -6.17 -22.14
C GLU A 96 -10.52 -5.13 -21.23
N GLU A 97 -10.70 -3.85 -21.50
CA GLU A 97 -10.12 -2.74 -20.72
C GLU A 97 -10.55 -2.81 -19.25
N TRP A 98 -11.81 -3.14 -18.99
CA TRP A 98 -12.31 -3.27 -17.63
C TRP A 98 -11.68 -4.46 -16.87
N ALA A 99 -11.40 -5.57 -17.57
CA ALA A 99 -10.75 -6.73 -16.98
C ALA A 99 -9.31 -6.41 -16.59
N ALA A 100 -8.59 -5.63 -17.41
CA ALA A 100 -7.25 -5.15 -17.09
C ALA A 100 -7.25 -4.21 -15.85
N ARG A 101 -8.29 -3.39 -15.67
CA ARG A 101 -8.42 -2.45 -14.53
C ARG A 101 -8.92 -3.10 -13.24
N LEU A 102 -9.54 -4.28 -13.33
CA LEU A 102 -10.15 -4.95 -12.18
C LEU A 102 -9.19 -5.16 -10.99
N PRO A 103 -7.94 -5.62 -11.16
CA PRO A 103 -6.99 -5.78 -10.05
C PRO A 103 -6.70 -4.46 -9.31
N VAL A 104 -6.66 -3.34 -10.04
CA VAL A 104 -6.44 -2.01 -9.46
C VAL A 104 -7.66 -1.56 -8.67
N LYS A 105 -8.87 -1.74 -9.19
CA LYS A 105 -10.13 -1.46 -8.49
C LYS A 105 -10.27 -2.27 -7.21
N LEU A 106 -9.96 -3.57 -7.27
CA LEU A 106 -9.95 -4.43 -6.09
C LEU A 106 -8.90 -3.99 -5.06
N SER A 107 -7.75 -3.50 -5.51
CA SER A 107 -6.72 -2.94 -4.64
C SER A 107 -7.19 -1.66 -3.94
N ALA A 108 -7.89 -0.77 -4.65
CA ALA A 108 -8.49 0.43 -4.07
C ALA A 108 -9.56 0.08 -3.02
N ALA A 109 -10.44 -0.88 -3.32
CA ALA A 109 -11.40 -1.39 -2.34
C ALA A 109 -10.69 -2.07 -1.15
N GLY A 110 -9.59 -2.77 -1.39
CA GLY A 110 -8.72 -3.33 -0.37
C GLY A 110 -8.14 -2.26 0.56
N MET A 111 -7.71 -1.11 0.04
CA MET A 111 -7.24 0.04 0.86
C MET A 111 -8.35 0.55 1.79
N VAL A 112 -9.58 0.66 1.30
CA VAL A 112 -10.73 1.03 2.14
C VAL A 112 -10.94 -0.01 3.23
N LEU A 113 -10.96 -1.30 2.87
CA LEU A 113 -11.18 -2.40 3.80
C LEU A 113 -10.12 -2.47 4.89
N VAL A 114 -8.83 -2.42 4.56
CA VAL A 114 -7.75 -2.49 5.57
C VAL A 114 -7.79 -1.27 6.50
N SER A 115 -8.14 -0.09 5.98
CA SER A 115 -8.31 1.13 6.79
C SER A 115 -9.48 1.01 7.77
N VAL A 116 -10.63 0.51 7.30
CA VAL A 116 -11.80 0.23 8.16
C VAL A 116 -11.48 -0.80 9.24
N LEU A 117 -10.87 -1.91 8.86
CA LEU A 117 -10.54 -3.00 9.81
C LEU A 117 -9.55 -2.55 10.88
N PHE A 118 -8.51 -1.81 10.49
CA PHE A 118 -7.53 -1.25 11.42
C PHE A 118 -8.17 -0.24 12.38
N CYS A 119 -8.87 0.75 11.84
CA CYS A 119 -9.50 1.79 12.66
C CYS A 119 -10.61 1.24 13.56
N ARG A 120 -11.38 0.23 13.11
CA ARG A 120 -12.43 -0.40 13.90
C ARG A 120 -11.89 -1.06 15.17
N ARG A 121 -10.76 -1.76 15.04
CA ARG A 121 -10.12 -2.44 16.19
C ARG A 121 -9.56 -1.43 17.19
N ARG A 122 -9.00 -0.33 16.72
CA ARG A 122 -8.25 0.62 17.56
C ARG A 122 -9.09 1.79 18.08
N TYR A 123 -10.01 2.30 17.27
CA TYR A 123 -10.73 3.55 17.54
C TYR A 123 -12.26 3.40 17.56
N GLY A 124 -12.77 2.22 17.24
CA GLY A 124 -14.19 1.94 17.19
C GLY A 124 -14.83 2.17 15.81
N GLU A 125 -16.12 1.84 15.71
CA GLU A 125 -16.84 1.77 14.42
C GLU A 125 -16.99 3.12 13.74
N ARG A 126 -17.25 4.19 14.50
CA ARG A 126 -17.43 5.55 13.96
C ARG A 126 -16.18 6.00 13.18
N ILE A 127 -15.02 5.90 13.80
CA ILE A 127 -13.75 6.30 13.19
C ILE A 127 -13.42 5.39 12.01
N ALA A 128 -13.74 4.11 12.11
CA ALA A 128 -13.55 3.16 11.01
C ALA A 128 -14.32 3.55 9.75
N LEU A 129 -15.61 3.83 9.90
CA LEU A 129 -16.47 4.20 8.77
C LEU A 129 -16.05 5.54 8.15
N LEU A 130 -15.69 6.52 8.99
CA LEU A 130 -15.15 7.80 8.51
C LEU A 130 -13.82 7.62 7.79
N ALA A 131 -12.90 6.81 8.32
CA ALA A 131 -11.64 6.50 7.65
C ALA A 131 -11.86 5.82 6.29
N GLY A 132 -12.78 4.85 6.23
CA GLY A 132 -13.17 4.22 4.98
C GLY A 132 -13.74 5.22 3.96
N LEU A 133 -14.62 6.12 4.39
CA LEU A 133 -15.17 7.19 3.55
C LEU A 133 -14.09 8.14 3.05
N VAL A 134 -13.17 8.57 3.92
CA VAL A 134 -12.03 9.43 3.53
C VAL A 134 -11.23 8.77 2.43
N VAL A 135 -10.86 7.50 2.59
CA VAL A 135 -10.08 6.77 1.57
C VAL A 135 -10.90 6.60 0.27
N ALA A 136 -12.16 6.13 0.38
CA ALA A 136 -13.00 5.82 -0.79
C ALA A 136 -13.38 7.04 -1.63
N THR A 137 -13.38 8.24 -1.04
CA THR A 137 -13.80 9.48 -1.70
C THR A 137 -12.66 10.47 -1.94
N SER A 138 -11.43 10.14 -1.55
CA SER A 138 -10.25 10.96 -1.88
C SER A 138 -10.01 10.95 -3.39
N LEU A 139 -9.90 12.14 -3.99
CA LEU A 139 -9.80 12.31 -5.45
C LEU A 139 -8.68 11.46 -6.06
N LEU A 140 -7.50 11.42 -5.43
CA LEU A 140 -6.38 10.63 -5.94
C LEU A 140 -6.70 9.14 -5.94
N VAL A 141 -7.35 8.62 -4.90
CA VAL A 141 -7.73 7.20 -4.84
C VAL A 141 -8.75 6.88 -5.93
N VAL A 142 -9.77 7.74 -6.11
CA VAL A 142 -10.81 7.57 -7.14
C VAL A 142 -10.21 7.65 -8.55
N ALA A 143 -9.29 8.59 -8.79
CA ALA A 143 -8.63 8.75 -10.08
C ALA A 143 -7.73 7.55 -10.40
N LEU A 144 -6.84 7.17 -9.48
CA LEU A 144 -5.89 6.08 -9.69
C LEU A 144 -6.56 4.70 -9.71
N ALA A 145 -7.71 4.52 -9.06
CA ALA A 145 -8.50 3.29 -9.14
C ALA A 145 -9.09 3.02 -10.54
N ARG A 146 -9.12 4.01 -11.40
CA ARG A 146 -9.63 3.91 -12.78
C ARG A 146 -8.55 3.67 -13.82
N LEU A 147 -7.29 3.69 -13.41
CA LEU A 147 -6.14 3.52 -14.28
C LEU A 147 -5.46 2.18 -13.98
N ASN A 148 -5.16 1.40 -15.02
CA ASN A 148 -4.37 0.17 -14.88
C ASN A 148 -2.89 0.50 -14.63
N ILE A 149 -2.57 0.87 -13.39
CA ILE A 149 -1.21 1.23 -12.96
C ILE A 149 -0.84 0.59 -11.63
N ILE A 150 0.45 0.43 -11.40
CA ILE A 150 1.00 -0.28 -10.22
C ILE A 150 0.80 0.49 -8.90
N ASP A 151 0.59 1.80 -8.94
CA ASP A 151 0.66 2.66 -7.74
C ASP A 151 -0.47 2.37 -6.72
N THR A 152 -1.67 2.03 -7.18
CA THR A 152 -2.78 1.65 -6.28
C THR A 152 -2.54 0.32 -5.56
N PRO A 153 -2.17 -0.79 -6.23
CA PRO A 153 -1.77 -2.02 -5.55
C PRO A 153 -0.58 -1.83 -4.60
N LEU A 154 0.41 -1.05 -5.00
CA LEU A 154 1.54 -0.71 -4.14
C LEU A 154 1.09 0.04 -2.88
N SER A 155 0.19 1.02 -3.02
CA SER A 155 -0.37 1.78 -1.91
C SER A 155 -1.12 0.88 -0.91
N LEU A 156 -1.89 -0.10 -1.42
CA LEU A 156 -2.51 -1.13 -0.58
C LEU A 156 -1.47 -1.93 0.20
N ALA A 157 -0.42 -2.39 -0.46
CA ALA A 157 0.63 -3.19 0.17
C ALA A 157 1.38 -2.38 1.24
N VAL A 158 1.76 -1.13 0.95
CA VAL A 158 2.45 -0.23 1.90
C VAL A 158 1.54 0.14 3.08
N ALA A 159 0.27 0.46 2.85
CA ALA A 159 -0.69 0.74 3.93
C ALA A 159 -0.90 -0.49 4.82
N SER A 160 -1.05 -1.68 4.22
CA SER A 160 -1.18 -2.95 4.94
C SER A 160 0.06 -3.24 5.79
N ALA A 161 1.27 -2.98 5.28
CA ALA A 161 2.51 -3.11 6.04
C ALA A 161 2.55 -2.17 7.25
N ALA A 162 2.16 -0.90 7.06
CA ALA A 162 2.10 0.08 8.14
C ALA A 162 1.09 -0.32 9.24
N PHE A 163 -0.11 -0.77 8.86
CA PHE A 163 -1.12 -1.23 9.80
C PHE A 163 -0.73 -2.54 10.50
N ALA A 164 -0.08 -3.45 9.79
CA ALA A 164 0.46 -4.68 10.38
C ALA A 164 1.55 -4.36 11.40
N PHE A 165 2.46 -3.43 11.10
CA PHE A 165 3.48 -2.98 12.06
C PHE A 165 2.85 -2.32 13.30
N ALA A 166 1.87 -1.45 13.13
CA ALA A 166 1.16 -0.83 14.26
C ALA A 166 0.45 -1.88 15.14
N SER A 167 -0.16 -2.91 14.51
CA SER A 167 -0.78 -4.04 15.21
C SER A 167 0.26 -4.90 15.93
N PHE A 168 1.41 -5.15 15.30
CA PHE A 168 2.53 -5.86 15.94
C PHE A 168 2.98 -5.16 17.22
N GLN A 169 3.19 -3.84 17.17
CA GLN A 169 3.58 -3.08 18.36
C GLN A 169 2.55 -3.15 19.49
N GLU A 170 1.27 -3.07 19.16
CA GLU A 170 0.20 -3.15 20.15
C GLU A 170 0.17 -4.52 20.85
N HIS A 171 0.26 -5.61 20.07
CA HIS A 171 0.25 -6.96 20.61
C HIS A 171 1.54 -7.33 21.32
N GLU A 172 2.68 -6.83 20.87
CA GLU A 172 3.97 -7.01 21.57
C GLU A 172 3.95 -6.36 22.95
N ARG A 173 3.36 -5.16 23.06
CA ARG A 173 3.20 -4.46 24.36
C ARG A 173 2.20 -5.16 25.30
N SER A 174 1.12 -5.72 24.76
CA SER A 174 0.13 -6.44 25.54
C SER A 174 0.58 -7.85 25.94
N GLY A 175 1.71 -8.32 25.44
CA GLY A 175 2.20 -9.68 25.67
C GLY A 175 1.47 -10.76 24.88
N ASP A 176 0.58 -10.39 23.93
CA ASP A 176 -0.12 -11.33 23.06
C ASP A 176 0.78 -11.80 21.92
N ARG A 177 1.66 -12.77 22.24
CA ARG A 177 2.65 -13.29 21.30
C ARG A 177 2.04 -13.92 20.04
N ALA A 178 0.85 -14.51 20.16
CA ALA A 178 0.19 -15.15 19.02
C ALA A 178 -0.22 -14.10 17.98
N ARG A 179 -0.93 -13.05 18.41
CA ARG A 179 -1.36 -11.96 17.54
C ARG A 179 -0.18 -11.12 17.05
N ALA A 180 0.84 -10.89 17.87
CA ALA A 180 2.07 -10.23 17.45
C ALA A 180 2.74 -10.99 16.31
N ARG A 181 2.81 -12.32 16.38
CA ARG A 181 3.36 -13.17 15.32
C ARG A 181 2.54 -13.07 14.02
N VAL A 182 1.21 -13.13 14.11
CA VAL A 182 0.33 -12.95 12.94
C VAL A 182 0.58 -11.59 12.28
N ALA A 183 0.68 -10.53 13.08
CA ALA A 183 0.97 -9.20 12.57
C ALA A 183 2.33 -9.11 11.86
N LEU A 184 3.37 -9.81 12.35
CA LEU A 184 4.66 -9.91 11.66
C LEU A 184 4.54 -10.66 10.32
N TYR A 185 3.77 -11.76 10.25
CA TYR A 185 3.53 -12.44 8.98
C TYR A 185 2.82 -11.52 7.97
N LEU A 186 1.81 -10.75 8.42
CA LEU A 186 1.11 -9.77 7.57
C LEU A 186 2.06 -8.66 7.11
N LEU A 187 2.94 -8.17 7.98
CA LEU A 187 3.96 -7.18 7.61
C LEU A 187 4.86 -7.71 6.49
N HIS A 188 5.42 -8.90 6.66
CA HIS A 188 6.33 -9.50 5.69
C HIS A 188 5.64 -9.87 4.38
N PHE A 189 4.41 -10.38 4.43
CA PHE A 189 3.59 -10.61 3.25
C PHE A 189 3.33 -9.32 2.47
N SER A 190 2.96 -8.25 3.18
CA SER A 190 2.70 -6.94 2.56
C SER A 190 3.97 -6.33 1.95
N CYS A 191 5.12 -6.45 2.63
CA CYS A 191 6.40 -6.02 2.08
C CYS A 191 6.82 -6.87 0.86
N ALA A 192 6.59 -8.19 0.90
CA ALA A 192 6.85 -9.06 -0.25
C ALA A 192 5.99 -8.68 -1.46
N ALA A 193 4.69 -8.46 -1.25
CA ALA A 193 3.79 -7.97 -2.30
C ALA A 193 4.26 -6.62 -2.86
N ALA A 194 4.66 -5.67 -2.00
CA ALA A 194 5.17 -4.37 -2.43
C ALA A 194 6.48 -4.49 -3.25
N VAL A 195 7.39 -5.39 -2.84
CA VAL A 195 8.62 -5.68 -3.60
C VAL A 195 8.27 -6.31 -4.95
N MET A 196 7.36 -7.27 -4.98
CA MET A 196 6.92 -7.92 -6.22
C MET A 196 6.07 -7.03 -7.14
N LEU A 197 5.62 -5.87 -6.66
CA LEU A 197 4.96 -4.83 -7.46
C LEU A 197 5.95 -3.81 -8.03
N LYS A 198 6.84 -3.26 -7.20
CA LYS A 198 7.69 -2.11 -7.62
C LYS A 198 9.15 -2.21 -7.16
N GLY A 199 9.62 -3.40 -6.82
CA GLY A 199 11.01 -3.62 -6.44
C GLY A 199 11.39 -3.02 -5.09
N LEU A 200 12.63 -2.53 -4.98
CA LEU A 200 13.21 -2.05 -3.72
C LEU A 200 12.39 -0.95 -3.04
N VAL A 201 11.69 -0.11 -3.78
CA VAL A 201 10.78 0.93 -3.24
C VAL A 201 9.74 0.31 -2.31
N GLY A 202 9.24 -0.90 -2.64
CA GLY A 202 8.29 -1.64 -1.81
C GLY A 202 8.81 -2.02 -0.43
N LEU A 203 10.13 -2.09 -0.24
CA LEU A 203 10.77 -2.33 1.06
C LEU A 203 11.22 -1.03 1.72
N VAL A 204 11.74 -0.08 0.94
CA VAL A 204 12.29 1.19 1.45
C VAL A 204 11.20 2.05 2.09
N LEU A 205 10.01 2.11 1.53
CA LEU A 205 8.92 2.92 2.08
C LEU A 205 8.47 2.42 3.47
N PRO A 206 8.02 1.17 3.65
CA PRO A 206 7.61 0.71 4.97
C PRO A 206 8.80 0.56 5.92
N GLY A 207 9.95 0.05 5.46
CA GLY A 207 11.15 -0.11 6.26
C GLY A 207 11.73 1.23 6.74
N GLY A 208 11.80 2.22 5.86
CA GLY A 208 12.21 3.58 6.18
C GLY A 208 11.29 4.25 7.20
N ALA A 209 9.96 4.13 7.01
CA ALA A 209 9.00 4.65 7.97
C ALA A 209 9.15 4.00 9.36
N ILE A 210 9.32 2.68 9.41
CA ILE A 210 9.56 1.93 10.65
C ILE A 210 10.87 2.38 11.31
N LEU A 211 11.94 2.52 10.52
CA LEU A 211 13.25 2.94 11.03
C LEU A 211 13.20 4.37 11.61
N VAL A 212 12.60 5.31 10.87
CA VAL A 212 12.42 6.71 11.34
C VAL A 212 11.60 6.71 12.63
N TRP A 213 10.51 5.96 12.68
CA TRP A 213 9.70 5.84 13.90
C TRP A 213 10.51 5.26 15.07
N ALA A 214 11.32 4.22 14.84
CA ALA A 214 12.13 3.59 15.88
C ALA A 214 13.23 4.53 16.40
N LEU A 215 13.86 5.30 15.50
CA LEU A 215 14.89 6.29 15.85
C LEU A 215 14.29 7.45 16.65
N LEU A 216 13.22 8.08 16.16
CA LEU A 216 12.55 9.19 16.82
C LEU A 216 11.97 8.78 18.20
N GLY A 217 11.43 7.56 18.26
CA GLY A 217 10.87 6.99 19.48
C GLY A 217 11.91 6.40 20.43
N ARG A 218 13.20 6.34 20.05
CA ARG A 218 14.27 5.64 20.79
C ARG A 218 13.93 4.18 21.09
N ARG A 219 13.33 3.48 20.11
CA ARG A 219 12.80 2.11 20.24
C ARG A 219 13.52 1.12 19.33
N LEU A 220 14.81 1.28 19.15
CA LEU A 220 15.60 0.43 18.25
C LEU A 220 15.58 -1.06 18.64
N ALA A 221 15.28 -1.39 19.91
CA ALA A 221 15.12 -2.77 20.38
C ALA A 221 13.99 -3.55 19.65
N ILE A 222 13.10 -2.86 18.92
CA ILE A 222 12.06 -3.53 18.11
C ILE A 222 12.63 -4.10 16.80
N VAL A 223 13.69 -3.47 16.26
CA VAL A 223 14.24 -3.80 14.95
C VAL A 223 14.67 -5.28 14.83
N PRO A 224 15.43 -5.87 15.76
CA PRO A 224 15.79 -7.28 15.68
C PRO A 224 14.56 -8.22 15.67
N LYS A 225 13.46 -7.84 16.31
CA LYS A 225 12.23 -8.65 16.36
C LYS A 225 11.55 -8.76 14.99
N LEU A 226 11.77 -7.77 14.10
CA LEU A 226 11.25 -7.80 12.74
C LEU A 226 11.91 -8.90 11.89
N PHE A 227 13.12 -9.33 12.25
CA PHE A 227 13.84 -10.40 11.55
C PHE A 227 13.53 -11.81 12.10
N SER A 228 12.33 -12.00 12.65
CA SER A 228 11.88 -13.32 13.12
C SER A 228 11.93 -14.34 11.97
N PRO A 229 12.49 -15.56 12.18
CA PRO A 229 12.78 -16.49 11.08
C PRO A 229 11.57 -16.88 10.22
N GLY A 230 10.42 -17.16 10.84
CA GLY A 230 9.23 -17.59 10.11
C GLY A 230 8.66 -16.53 9.17
N PRO A 231 8.36 -15.29 9.64
CA PRO A 231 7.92 -14.19 8.78
C PRO A 231 8.95 -13.83 7.71
N LEU A 232 10.25 -13.83 8.05
CA LEU A 232 11.31 -13.58 7.08
C LEU A 232 11.38 -14.67 6.01
N ALA A 233 11.23 -15.95 6.39
CA ALA A 233 11.16 -17.05 5.43
C ALA A 233 9.97 -16.89 4.47
N LEU A 234 8.80 -16.48 4.96
CA LEU A 234 7.66 -16.17 4.09
C LEU A 234 8.02 -15.08 3.06
N PHE A 235 8.64 -13.98 3.51
CA PHE A 235 9.06 -12.91 2.60
C PHE A 235 10.01 -13.46 1.52
N LEU A 236 11.03 -14.21 1.91
CA LEU A 236 12.01 -14.77 0.97
C LEU A 236 11.38 -15.76 -0.02
N VAL A 237 10.49 -16.64 0.45
CA VAL A 237 9.78 -17.62 -0.41
C VAL A 237 8.89 -16.92 -1.43
N LEU A 238 8.31 -15.76 -1.11
CA LEU A 238 7.47 -15.01 -2.03
C LEU A 238 8.29 -14.17 -3.04
N VAL A 239 9.46 -13.70 -2.64
CA VAL A 239 10.27 -12.76 -3.45
C VAL A 239 11.33 -13.50 -4.28
N LEU A 240 12.11 -14.39 -3.66
CA LEU A 240 13.28 -14.96 -4.31
C LEU A 240 12.99 -15.83 -5.55
N PRO A 241 11.93 -16.67 -5.61
CA PRO A 241 11.76 -17.60 -6.75
C PRO A 241 11.75 -16.89 -8.09
N TRP A 242 10.99 -15.79 -8.22
CA TRP A 242 10.94 -15.03 -9.46
C TRP A 242 12.28 -14.36 -9.78
N HIS A 243 12.89 -13.70 -8.78
CA HIS A 243 14.18 -13.01 -8.99
C HIS A 243 15.29 -14.00 -9.41
N VAL A 244 15.30 -15.20 -8.82
CA VAL A 244 16.26 -16.24 -9.21
C VAL A 244 15.94 -16.79 -10.59
N ALA A 245 14.67 -17.01 -10.93
CA ALA A 245 14.25 -17.52 -12.21
C ALA A 245 14.64 -16.57 -13.35
N ILE A 246 14.39 -15.28 -13.20
CA ILE A 246 14.71 -14.27 -14.22
C ILE A 246 16.23 -14.06 -14.35
N ALA A 247 16.96 -14.02 -13.22
CA ALA A 247 18.41 -13.88 -13.23
C ALA A 247 19.13 -15.08 -13.90
N ARG A 248 18.53 -16.27 -13.85
CA ARG A 248 19.05 -17.46 -14.56
C ARG A 248 18.75 -17.45 -16.06
N ARG A 249 17.69 -16.76 -16.47
CA ARG A 249 17.31 -16.65 -17.89
C ARG A 249 18.06 -15.56 -18.63
N ASP A 250 18.45 -14.50 -17.93
CA ASP A 250 19.09 -13.33 -18.51
C ASP A 250 20.22 -12.82 -17.60
N ALA A 251 21.45 -12.92 -18.10
CA ALA A 251 22.63 -12.48 -17.36
C ALA A 251 22.67 -10.96 -17.14
N ASP A 252 22.09 -10.19 -18.07
CA ASP A 252 22.09 -8.72 -18.02
C ASP A 252 20.98 -8.18 -17.11
N TRP A 253 20.03 -9.04 -16.72
CA TRP A 253 18.90 -8.61 -15.88
C TRP A 253 19.34 -7.96 -14.57
N PHE A 254 20.36 -8.48 -13.91
CA PHE A 254 20.84 -7.96 -12.64
C PHE A 254 21.40 -6.54 -12.77
N ASP A 255 22.25 -6.30 -13.78
CA ASP A 255 22.79 -4.97 -14.03
C ASP A 255 21.69 -3.99 -14.44
N PHE A 256 20.78 -4.39 -15.31
CA PHE A 256 19.67 -3.54 -15.73
C PHE A 256 18.71 -3.22 -14.58
N TYR A 257 18.16 -4.27 -13.92
CA TYR A 257 17.10 -4.08 -12.95
C TYR A 257 17.62 -3.62 -11.59
N VAL A 258 18.64 -4.29 -11.04
CA VAL A 258 19.12 -3.96 -9.69
C VAL A 258 19.99 -2.71 -9.74
N VAL A 259 21.00 -2.68 -10.62
CA VAL A 259 21.92 -1.55 -10.65
C VAL A 259 21.31 -0.34 -11.38
N GLY A 260 20.74 -0.55 -12.56
CA GLY A 260 20.18 0.50 -13.42
C GLY A 260 18.95 1.15 -12.78
N GLU A 261 17.89 0.39 -12.60
CA GLU A 261 16.60 0.93 -12.14
C GLU A 261 16.59 1.40 -10.67
N HIS A 262 17.42 0.79 -9.78
CA HIS A 262 17.40 1.12 -8.36
C HIS A 262 18.54 2.02 -7.89
N PHE A 263 19.66 2.07 -8.59
CA PHE A 263 20.81 2.89 -8.20
C PHE A 263 21.15 3.95 -9.23
N ARG A 264 21.49 3.59 -10.48
CA ARG A 264 21.89 4.58 -11.52
C ARG A 264 20.79 5.62 -11.77
N ARG A 265 19.53 5.19 -11.82
CA ARG A 265 18.38 6.09 -12.02
C ARG A 265 18.27 7.19 -10.97
N TYR A 266 18.73 6.96 -9.73
CA TYR A 266 18.68 7.96 -8.65
C TYR A 266 19.93 8.84 -8.59
N PHE A 267 21.09 8.31 -8.99
CA PHE A 267 22.36 9.01 -8.86
C PHE A 267 22.86 9.64 -10.15
N GLU A 268 22.42 9.17 -11.31
CA GLU A 268 22.81 9.73 -12.60
C GLU A 268 21.82 10.79 -13.10
N SER A 269 22.34 11.96 -13.47
CA SER A 269 21.55 13.15 -13.83
C SER A 269 20.71 13.02 -15.11
N GLY A 270 20.94 11.98 -15.93
CA GLY A 270 20.24 11.76 -17.19
C GLY A 270 18.76 11.36 -17.09
N HIS A 271 18.27 11.00 -15.91
CA HIS A 271 16.87 10.57 -15.67
C HIS A 271 16.11 11.52 -14.75
N ARG A 272 16.63 12.72 -14.50
CA ARG A 272 15.91 13.71 -13.70
C ARG A 272 14.62 14.12 -14.42
N ARG A 273 13.48 13.65 -13.90
CA ARG A 273 12.23 14.35 -14.10
C ARG A 273 12.34 15.64 -13.30
N ASP A 274 12.44 16.79 -13.97
CA ASP A 274 12.55 18.12 -13.35
C ASP A 274 11.23 18.54 -12.67
N ALA A 275 10.60 17.61 -11.94
CA ALA A 275 9.40 17.91 -11.18
C ALA A 275 9.80 18.59 -9.88
N SER A 276 9.37 19.83 -9.71
CA SER A 276 9.53 20.57 -8.45
C SER A 276 8.98 19.75 -7.28
N SER A 277 9.68 19.75 -6.15
CA SER A 277 9.17 19.14 -4.89
C SER A 277 7.81 19.71 -4.46
N LEU A 278 7.49 20.94 -4.88
CA LEU A 278 6.18 21.55 -4.67
C LEU A 278 5.06 20.82 -5.41
N LEU A 279 5.33 20.19 -6.55
CA LEU A 279 4.34 19.41 -7.28
C LEU A 279 3.76 18.29 -6.39
N PHE A 280 4.60 17.60 -5.62
CA PHE A 280 4.14 16.55 -4.71
C PHE A 280 3.22 17.09 -3.61
N VAL A 281 3.47 18.32 -3.13
CA VAL A 281 2.57 18.99 -2.18
C VAL A 281 1.22 19.28 -2.82
N PHE A 282 1.21 19.81 -4.04
CA PHE A 282 -0.04 20.06 -4.77
C PHE A 282 -0.80 18.78 -5.09
N VAL A 283 -0.11 17.71 -5.51
CA VAL A 283 -0.71 16.41 -5.76
C VAL A 283 -1.31 15.84 -4.47
N LEU A 284 -0.63 15.97 -3.33
CA LEU A 284 -1.15 15.52 -2.04
C LEU A 284 -2.41 16.32 -1.67
N LEU A 285 -2.34 17.65 -1.70
CA LEU A 285 -3.45 18.52 -1.32
C LEU A 285 -4.65 18.37 -2.25
N GLY A 286 -4.41 18.35 -3.57
CA GLY A 286 -5.45 18.12 -4.56
C GLY A 286 -6.02 16.71 -4.51
N GLY A 287 -5.15 15.73 -4.32
CA GLY A 287 -5.52 14.32 -4.24
C GLY A 287 -6.38 13.96 -3.03
N MET A 288 -6.26 14.74 -1.94
CA MET A 288 -7.08 14.56 -0.74
C MET A 288 -8.43 15.27 -0.79
N VAL A 289 -8.77 16.02 -1.85
CA VAL A 289 -10.11 16.63 -2.00
C VAL A 289 -11.18 15.51 -1.91
N PRO A 290 -12.28 15.74 -1.16
CA PRO A 290 -12.71 16.98 -0.46
C PRO A 290 -12.15 17.15 0.96
N TRP A 291 -11.26 16.28 1.43
CA TRP A 291 -10.76 16.22 2.82
C TRP A 291 -9.64 17.21 3.13
N THR A 292 -9.04 17.82 2.13
CA THR A 292 -7.93 18.78 2.26
C THR A 292 -8.17 19.88 3.30
N PRO A 293 -9.38 20.49 3.42
CA PRO A 293 -9.61 21.53 4.44
C PRO A 293 -9.43 21.04 5.88
N PHE A 294 -9.58 19.74 6.12
CA PHE A 294 -9.40 19.17 7.46
C PHE A 294 -7.92 19.00 7.86
N LEU A 295 -6.97 19.06 6.91
CA LEU A 295 -5.54 19.03 7.20
C LEU A 295 -5.10 20.19 8.08
N GLY A 296 -5.73 21.37 7.95
CA GLY A 296 -5.47 22.53 8.82
C GLY A 296 -5.72 22.23 10.31
N ARG A 297 -6.69 21.37 10.62
CA ARG A 297 -6.95 20.94 12.00
C ARG A 297 -5.89 19.98 12.53
N LEU A 298 -5.25 19.21 11.68
CA LEU A 298 -4.12 18.37 12.06
C LEU A 298 -2.91 19.23 12.45
N ALA A 299 -2.67 20.35 11.73
CA ALA A 299 -1.60 21.28 12.07
C ALA A 299 -1.74 21.84 13.50
N GLY A 300 -2.97 22.07 13.96
CA GLY A 300 -3.28 22.47 15.34
C GLY A 300 -3.00 21.40 16.39
N ALA A 301 -2.95 20.11 16.00
CA ALA A 301 -2.60 19.02 16.90
C ALA A 301 -1.08 18.84 17.07
N PHE A 302 -0.25 19.45 16.20
CA PHE A 302 1.21 19.35 16.26
C PHE A 302 1.88 20.00 17.50
N PRO A 303 1.31 21.01 18.20
CA PRO A 303 1.90 21.51 19.45
C PRO A 303 2.09 20.41 20.50
N SER A 304 1.21 19.42 20.54
CA SER A 304 1.36 18.27 21.46
C SER A 304 2.58 17.38 21.14
N LEU A 305 3.09 17.44 19.91
CA LEU A 305 4.32 16.76 19.51
C LEU A 305 5.58 17.48 20.00
N ARG A 306 5.52 18.82 20.17
CA ARG A 306 6.63 19.62 20.73
C ARG A 306 6.75 19.47 22.25
N SER A 307 5.65 19.21 22.96
CA SER A 307 5.63 19.05 24.41
C SER A 307 6.22 17.75 24.94
N GLY A 308 6.69 16.85 24.07
CA GLY A 308 7.22 15.55 24.47
C GLY A 308 6.18 14.53 24.93
N GLU A 309 4.92 14.92 25.11
CA GLU A 309 3.84 14.04 25.56
C GLU A 309 3.57 12.84 24.63
N TRP A 310 3.96 12.94 23.36
CA TRP A 310 3.89 11.81 22.43
C TRP A 310 4.87 10.68 22.80
N ARG A 311 5.98 11.00 23.49
CA ARG A 311 6.94 10.02 24.00
C ARG A 311 6.33 9.20 25.13
N GLU A 312 5.57 9.85 26.02
CA GLU A 312 4.89 9.21 27.15
C GLU A 312 3.65 8.43 26.71
N ARG A 313 2.88 8.95 25.74
CA ARG A 313 1.69 8.28 25.20
C ARG A 313 2.00 7.08 24.32
N GLY A 314 3.22 6.93 23.92
CA GLY A 314 3.72 5.83 23.14
C GLY A 314 4.56 4.82 23.93
N ALA A 315 4.78 5.04 25.26
CA ALA A 315 5.49 4.13 26.15
C ALA A 315 4.62 2.96 26.63
#